data_d96d572e09a2cf22dbf3a918badd003d
#
_entry.id   d96d572e09a2cf22dbf3a918badd003d
#
_cell.length_a   1.000
_cell.length_b   1.000
_cell.length_c   1.000
_cell.angle_alpha   90.00
_cell.angle_beta   90.00
_cell.angle_gamma   90.00
#
_symmetry.space_group_name_H-M   'P 1'
#
loop_
_entity.id
_entity.type
_entity.pdbx_description
1 polymer ?
#
loop_
_entity_poly.entity_id
_entity_poly.type
_entity_poly.pdbx_seq_one_letter_code
_entity_poly.pdbx_strand_id
1 'polypeptide(L)'
;MNRSALLRILVLLCALWGAAAVCAHESLPASLILNETTEHRFEVMWRVPQTQGQLLSVSPAFPDDCQELEPPQAQQVAGARLLQWRVQCQHGLRSDAQIAFTGLHLTMIDVLVRITYLDGNSEAQVARPRTPSVVLGAVQHQGLEVSAYFGLGVEHILSGIDHLLFVLCLMLLVPSVAGLLKTITAFTLAHSVTLALSALEIIHVPQPPVEATIALSILFLARELARKDAADGVAVRRPWAVAFVFGLLHGFGFAGALAEIGLPKEAISSALLLFNVGVETGQLMFVALVYPIVLLAQRWRSGWPRWTVPVPVYSVGAVSGFWFLQRIGPVLGV
;
A
#
# COMPACT_ATOMS: atom_id res chain seq x y z
N MET A 1 25.06 23.07 -21.40
CA MET A 1 23.60 23.09 -21.15
C MET A 1 23.31 24.27 -20.23
N ASN A 2 22.43 25.17 -20.62
CA ASN A 2 22.24 26.47 -19.97
C ASN A 2 21.63 26.26 -18.56
N ARG A 3 22.20 26.84 -17.50
CA ARG A 3 21.76 26.69 -16.08
C ARG A 3 20.27 26.98 -15.87
N SER A 4 19.71 27.90 -16.69
CA SER A 4 18.28 28.23 -16.68
C SER A 4 17.38 27.13 -17.27
N ALA A 5 17.88 26.30 -18.19
CA ALA A 5 17.14 25.20 -18.77
C ALA A 5 17.00 24.03 -17.78
N LEU A 6 18.07 23.73 -17.03
CA LEU A 6 18.03 22.68 -15.98
C LEU A 6 17.10 23.05 -14.84
N LEU A 7 17.09 24.32 -14.43
CA LEU A 7 16.17 24.81 -13.39
C LEU A 7 14.70 24.71 -13.85
N ARG A 8 14.43 25.04 -15.11
CA ARG A 8 13.09 24.90 -15.71
C ARG A 8 12.64 23.44 -15.77
N ILE A 9 13.58 22.53 -16.11
CA ILE A 9 13.30 21.09 -16.13
C ILE A 9 13.02 20.56 -14.72
N LEU A 10 13.80 20.98 -13.71
CA LEU A 10 13.59 20.56 -12.32
C LEU A 10 12.27 21.11 -11.75
N VAL A 11 11.95 22.37 -12.04
CA VAL A 11 10.65 22.98 -11.64
C VAL A 11 9.49 22.33 -12.39
N LEU A 12 9.66 21.97 -13.66
CA LEU A 12 8.65 21.24 -14.44
C LEU A 12 8.47 19.80 -13.93
N LEU A 13 9.54 19.12 -13.55
CA LEU A 13 9.47 17.78 -12.94
C LEU A 13 8.80 17.84 -11.55
N CYS A 14 9.10 18.84 -10.74
CA CYS A 14 8.42 19.06 -9.46
C CYS A 14 6.95 19.46 -9.65
N ALA A 15 6.62 20.23 -10.68
CA ALA A 15 5.24 20.64 -11.00
C ALA A 15 4.44 19.46 -11.60
N LEU A 16 5.06 18.60 -12.40
CA LEU A 16 4.46 17.36 -12.93
C LEU A 16 4.22 16.33 -11.80
N TRP A 17 5.12 16.22 -10.83
CA TRP A 17 4.90 15.40 -9.64
C TRP A 17 3.81 16.00 -8.73
N GLY A 18 3.74 17.32 -8.60
CA GLY A 18 2.67 17.99 -7.83
C GLY A 18 1.28 17.77 -8.41
N ALA A 19 1.14 17.67 -9.74
CA ALA A 19 -0.14 17.41 -10.39
C ALA A 19 -0.63 15.95 -10.24
N ALA A 20 0.29 14.98 -10.15
CA ALA A 20 -0.04 13.57 -9.90
C ALA A 20 -0.36 13.28 -8.40
N ALA A 21 0.11 14.13 -7.48
CA ALA A 21 -0.04 13.92 -6.03
C ALA A 21 -1.44 14.21 -5.48
N VAL A 22 -2.38 14.71 -6.29
CA VAL A 22 -3.73 15.04 -5.82
C VAL A 22 -4.64 13.81 -5.66
N CYS A 23 -4.24 12.64 -6.15
CA CYS A 23 -5.05 11.41 -6.13
C CYS A 23 -4.39 10.23 -5.41
N ALA A 24 -3.57 10.45 -4.39
CA ALA A 24 -3.04 9.37 -3.55
C ALA A 24 -4.08 8.94 -2.49
N HIS A 25 -5.25 8.48 -2.93
CA HIS A 25 -6.03 7.55 -2.13
C HIS A 25 -5.42 6.17 -2.39
N GLU A 26 -4.93 5.49 -1.35
CA GLU A 26 -4.76 4.04 -1.40
C GLU A 26 -6.11 3.47 -1.84
N SER A 27 -6.21 3.05 -3.09
CA SER A 27 -7.40 2.36 -3.58
C SER A 27 -7.37 0.99 -2.94
N LEU A 28 -8.18 0.79 -1.90
CA LEU A 28 -8.42 -0.51 -1.31
C LEU A 28 -8.81 -1.48 -2.43
N PRO A 29 -8.22 -2.69 -2.50
CA PRO A 29 -8.61 -3.68 -3.48
C PRO A 29 -10.08 -4.08 -3.27
N ALA A 30 -10.74 -4.50 -4.32
CA ALA A 30 -12.01 -5.21 -4.17
C ALA A 30 -11.73 -6.65 -3.69
N SER A 31 -12.68 -7.27 -3.01
CA SER A 31 -12.52 -8.64 -2.54
C SER A 31 -13.76 -9.51 -2.83
N LEU A 32 -13.49 -10.70 -3.37
CA LEU A 32 -14.48 -11.76 -3.60
C LEU A 32 -14.15 -12.94 -2.69
N ILE A 33 -15.00 -13.22 -1.72
CA ILE A 33 -14.84 -14.34 -0.80
C ILE A 33 -15.95 -15.35 -1.10
N LEU A 34 -15.55 -16.60 -1.31
CA LEU A 34 -16.41 -17.72 -1.62
C LEU A 34 -16.22 -18.80 -0.56
N ASN A 35 -17.29 -19.15 0.15
CA ASN A 35 -17.27 -20.23 1.13
C ASN A 35 -18.22 -21.34 0.67
N GLU A 36 -17.68 -22.54 0.42
CA GLU A 36 -18.48 -23.70 0.10
C GLU A 36 -19.23 -24.16 1.36
N THR A 37 -20.54 -24.07 1.36
CA THR A 37 -21.41 -24.40 2.50
C THR A 37 -22.00 -25.83 2.40
N THR A 38 -22.29 -26.27 1.20
CA THR A 38 -22.66 -27.63 0.85
C THR A 38 -22.05 -27.94 -0.51
N GLU A 39 -22.03 -29.19 -0.92
CA GLU A 39 -21.42 -29.63 -2.18
C GLU A 39 -21.88 -28.75 -3.35
N HIS A 40 -20.93 -28.07 -4.01
CA HIS A 40 -21.12 -27.17 -5.15
C HIS A 40 -21.97 -25.91 -4.87
N ARG A 41 -22.25 -25.59 -3.61
CA ARG A 41 -22.97 -24.38 -3.21
C ARG A 41 -22.07 -23.46 -2.41
N PHE A 42 -21.99 -22.22 -2.86
CA PHE A 42 -21.08 -21.21 -2.30
C PHE A 42 -21.86 -20.01 -1.77
N GLU A 43 -21.51 -19.58 -0.58
CA GLU A 43 -21.86 -18.26 -0.08
C GLU A 43 -20.83 -17.26 -0.64
N VAL A 44 -21.35 -16.22 -1.30
CA VAL A 44 -20.55 -15.20 -1.99
C VAL A 44 -20.61 -13.92 -1.21
N MET A 45 -19.44 -13.37 -0.88
CA MET A 45 -19.29 -12.03 -0.34
C MET A 45 -18.43 -11.20 -1.31
N TRP A 46 -19.05 -10.19 -1.93
CA TRP A 46 -18.38 -9.27 -2.86
C TRP A 46 -18.32 -7.89 -2.26
N ARG A 47 -17.10 -7.41 -2.01
CA ARG A 47 -16.84 -6.07 -1.47
C ARG A 47 -16.21 -5.19 -2.55
N VAL A 48 -16.88 -4.07 -2.85
CA VAL A 48 -16.41 -3.06 -3.81
C VAL A 48 -16.08 -1.79 -3.06
N PRO A 49 -14.84 -1.28 -3.12
CA PRO A 49 -14.50 0.00 -2.51
C PRO A 49 -15.22 1.16 -3.22
N GLN A 50 -15.51 2.21 -2.45
CA GLN A 50 -15.97 3.48 -2.98
C GLN A 50 -14.79 4.40 -3.22
N THR A 51 -14.65 4.91 -4.44
CA THR A 51 -13.64 5.91 -4.76
C THR A 51 -14.33 7.25 -4.98
N GLN A 52 -13.99 8.26 -4.20
CA GLN A 52 -14.58 9.59 -4.25
C GLN A 52 -16.12 9.60 -4.11
N GLY A 53 -16.67 8.70 -3.28
CA GLY A 53 -18.13 8.57 -3.09
C GLY A 53 -18.86 7.87 -4.24
N GLN A 54 -18.16 7.45 -5.29
CA GLN A 54 -18.72 6.67 -6.40
C GLN A 54 -18.36 5.20 -6.25
N LEU A 55 -19.33 4.32 -6.49
CA LEU A 55 -19.12 2.89 -6.59
C LEU A 55 -18.43 2.55 -7.92
N LEU A 56 -17.40 1.74 -7.86
CA LEU A 56 -16.76 1.21 -9.06
C LEU A 56 -17.72 0.20 -9.73
N SER A 57 -17.87 0.30 -11.05
CA SER A 57 -18.70 -0.62 -11.85
C SER A 57 -17.90 -1.90 -12.17
N VAL A 58 -17.53 -2.64 -11.11
CA VAL A 58 -16.85 -3.93 -11.22
C VAL A 58 -17.76 -4.99 -10.63
N SER A 59 -17.95 -6.10 -11.35
CA SER A 59 -18.76 -7.22 -10.88
C SER A 59 -18.12 -8.56 -11.27
N PRO A 60 -18.19 -9.58 -10.38
CA PRO A 60 -17.76 -10.93 -10.72
C PRO A 60 -18.71 -11.58 -11.72
N ALA A 61 -18.18 -12.29 -12.69
CA ALA A 61 -18.89 -13.13 -13.63
C ALA A 61 -18.45 -14.58 -13.39
N PHE A 62 -19.39 -15.40 -12.93
CA PHE A 62 -19.17 -16.82 -12.67
C PHE A 62 -19.28 -17.64 -13.97
N PRO A 63 -18.77 -18.88 -13.99
CA PRO A 63 -19.01 -19.82 -15.10
C PRO A 63 -20.50 -20.00 -15.42
N ASP A 64 -20.81 -20.34 -16.69
CA ASP A 64 -22.18 -20.47 -17.18
C ASP A 64 -23.00 -21.57 -16.50
N ASP A 65 -22.32 -22.54 -15.88
CA ASP A 65 -22.95 -23.62 -15.10
C ASP A 65 -23.31 -23.24 -13.67
N CYS A 66 -23.01 -21.99 -13.26
CA CYS A 66 -23.34 -21.45 -11.96
C CYS A 66 -24.66 -20.65 -12.03
N GLN A 67 -25.55 -20.91 -11.09
CA GLN A 67 -26.83 -20.20 -10.93
C GLN A 67 -26.88 -19.45 -9.60
N GLU A 68 -27.35 -18.21 -9.65
CA GLU A 68 -27.64 -17.45 -8.42
C GLU A 68 -28.92 -18.01 -7.79
N LEU A 69 -28.84 -18.40 -6.53
CA LEU A 69 -29.98 -18.93 -5.77
C LEU A 69 -30.86 -17.82 -5.19
N GLU A 70 -30.25 -16.67 -4.90
CA GLU A 70 -30.89 -15.51 -4.28
C GLU A 70 -30.32 -14.23 -4.90
N PRO A 71 -31.13 -13.16 -5.02
CA PRO A 71 -30.59 -11.88 -5.48
C PRO A 71 -29.57 -11.32 -4.47
N PRO A 72 -28.51 -10.64 -4.94
CA PRO A 72 -27.51 -10.05 -4.07
C PRO A 72 -28.09 -9.06 -3.05
N GLN A 73 -27.84 -9.27 -1.77
CA GLN A 73 -28.21 -8.35 -0.71
C GLN A 73 -27.10 -7.33 -0.51
N ALA A 74 -27.45 -6.06 -0.64
CA ALA A 74 -26.47 -4.97 -0.54
C ALA A 74 -26.47 -4.34 0.85
N GLN A 75 -25.30 -4.24 1.45
CA GLN A 75 -25.05 -3.54 2.71
C GLN A 75 -23.98 -2.48 2.50
N GLN A 76 -24.24 -1.28 3.02
CA GLN A 76 -23.23 -0.21 3.03
C GLN A 76 -22.32 -0.41 4.24
N VAL A 77 -21.03 -0.54 4.00
CA VAL A 77 -19.99 -0.60 5.03
C VAL A 77 -19.04 0.60 4.88
N ALA A 78 -18.25 0.89 5.90
CA ALA A 78 -17.34 2.03 5.86
C ALA A 78 -16.41 1.98 4.63
N GLY A 79 -16.57 2.95 3.71
CA GLY A 79 -15.74 3.09 2.51
C GLY A 79 -15.96 2.05 1.40
N ALA A 80 -16.97 1.17 1.52
CA ALA A 80 -17.24 0.13 0.54
C ALA A 80 -18.72 -0.29 0.51
N ARG A 81 -19.11 -1.01 -0.53
CA ARG A 81 -20.38 -1.73 -0.63
C ARG A 81 -20.12 -3.23 -0.56
N LEU A 82 -20.78 -3.91 0.35
CA LEU A 82 -20.77 -5.36 0.50
C LEU A 82 -22.03 -5.93 -0.13
N LEU A 83 -21.87 -6.92 -1.01
CA LEU A 83 -22.95 -7.70 -1.62
C LEU A 83 -22.81 -9.14 -1.17
N GLN A 84 -23.91 -9.73 -0.70
CA GLN A 84 -23.94 -11.12 -0.25
C GLN A 84 -25.08 -11.87 -0.95
N TRP A 85 -24.77 -13.06 -1.49
CA TRP A 85 -25.75 -13.96 -2.11
C TRP A 85 -25.22 -15.39 -2.14
N ARG A 86 -25.99 -16.33 -2.65
CA ARG A 86 -25.58 -17.72 -2.80
C ARG A 86 -25.59 -18.13 -4.27
N VAL A 87 -24.60 -18.90 -4.67
CA VAL A 87 -24.52 -19.50 -6.00
C VAL A 87 -24.40 -21.01 -5.90
N GLN A 88 -24.95 -21.72 -6.88
CA GLN A 88 -24.78 -23.16 -7.05
C GLN A 88 -24.22 -23.43 -8.43
N CYS A 89 -23.10 -24.17 -8.49
CA CYS A 89 -22.40 -24.51 -9.72
C CYS A 89 -22.51 -26.02 -9.95
N GLN A 90 -22.90 -26.47 -11.14
CA GLN A 90 -23.14 -27.89 -11.40
C GLN A 90 -21.89 -28.76 -11.23
N HIS A 91 -20.72 -28.23 -11.63
CA HIS A 91 -19.44 -28.92 -11.53
C HIS A 91 -18.56 -28.41 -10.36
N GLY A 92 -19.11 -27.52 -9.51
CA GLY A 92 -18.35 -26.82 -8.48
C GLY A 92 -17.41 -25.76 -9.02
N LEU A 93 -16.67 -25.10 -8.14
CA LEU A 93 -15.67 -24.10 -8.51
C LEU A 93 -14.26 -24.67 -8.26
N ARG A 94 -13.95 -25.80 -8.93
CA ARG A 94 -12.61 -26.47 -8.88
C ARG A 94 -12.12 -26.68 -10.31
N SER A 95 -10.85 -27.02 -10.46
CA SER A 95 -10.25 -27.52 -11.72
C SER A 95 -10.65 -26.71 -12.96
N ASP A 96 -9.92 -25.65 -13.22
CA ASP A 96 -10.07 -24.78 -14.40
C ASP A 96 -11.33 -23.89 -14.45
N ALA A 97 -12.11 -23.81 -13.36
CA ALA A 97 -13.21 -22.86 -13.26
C ALA A 97 -12.66 -21.42 -13.31
N GLN A 98 -13.15 -20.64 -14.27
CA GLN A 98 -12.72 -19.25 -14.46
C GLN A 98 -13.76 -18.28 -13.91
N ILE A 99 -13.32 -17.38 -13.01
CA ILE A 99 -14.12 -16.23 -12.58
C ILE A 99 -13.54 -14.99 -13.24
N ALA A 100 -14.35 -14.28 -14.02
CA ALA A 100 -13.98 -13.04 -14.67
C ALA A 100 -14.56 -11.84 -13.92
N PHE A 101 -13.95 -10.66 -14.07
CA PHE A 101 -14.40 -9.41 -13.46
C PHE A 101 -14.72 -8.38 -14.53
N THR A 102 -16.01 -8.20 -14.77
CA THR A 102 -16.51 -7.23 -15.73
C THR A 102 -16.22 -5.82 -15.24
N GLY A 103 -15.68 -4.98 -16.12
CA GLY A 103 -15.34 -3.59 -15.79
C GLY A 103 -14.00 -3.39 -15.09
N LEU A 104 -13.31 -4.44 -14.63
CA LEU A 104 -12.03 -4.32 -13.92
C LEU A 104 -10.94 -3.65 -14.77
N HIS A 105 -10.89 -3.94 -16.07
CA HIS A 105 -9.93 -3.35 -17.03
C HIS A 105 -10.04 -1.81 -17.18
N LEU A 106 -11.15 -1.22 -16.72
CA LEU A 106 -11.37 0.23 -16.72
C LEU A 106 -10.96 0.89 -15.39
N THR A 107 -10.43 0.12 -14.45
CA THR A 107 -10.07 0.58 -13.11
C THR A 107 -8.58 0.46 -12.86
N MET A 108 -8.12 0.98 -11.73
CA MET A 108 -6.73 0.83 -11.24
C MET A 108 -6.65 -0.05 -9.99
N ILE A 109 -7.75 -0.75 -9.64
CA ILE A 109 -7.78 -1.61 -8.46
C ILE A 109 -7.56 -3.07 -8.84
N ASP A 110 -6.96 -3.81 -7.92
CA ASP A 110 -6.90 -5.26 -7.98
C ASP A 110 -8.13 -5.87 -7.32
N VAL A 111 -8.47 -7.10 -7.68
CA VAL A 111 -9.51 -7.90 -7.04
C VAL A 111 -8.87 -9.12 -6.41
N LEU A 112 -9.03 -9.23 -5.11
CA LEU A 112 -8.66 -10.41 -4.38
C LEU A 112 -9.78 -11.42 -4.41
N VAL A 113 -9.50 -12.64 -4.83
CA VAL A 113 -10.42 -13.77 -4.84
C VAL A 113 -9.94 -14.79 -3.82
N ARG A 114 -10.80 -15.14 -2.87
CA ARG A 114 -10.57 -16.22 -1.93
C ARG A 114 -11.71 -17.23 -2.01
N ILE A 115 -11.36 -18.50 -2.11
CA ILE A 115 -12.31 -19.61 -2.04
C ILE A 115 -11.91 -20.55 -0.91
N THR A 116 -12.89 -20.96 -0.11
CA THR A 116 -12.73 -21.97 0.93
C THR A 116 -13.66 -23.11 0.62
N TYR A 117 -13.12 -24.32 0.52
CA TYR A 117 -13.86 -25.54 0.20
C TYR A 117 -14.31 -26.28 1.45
N LEU A 118 -15.28 -27.20 1.31
CA LEU A 118 -15.82 -28.03 2.41
C LEU A 118 -14.73 -28.89 3.09
N ASP A 119 -13.70 -29.27 2.34
CA ASP A 119 -12.59 -30.08 2.87
C ASP A 119 -11.61 -29.25 3.73
N GLY A 120 -11.87 -27.95 3.92
CA GLY A 120 -11.03 -27.02 4.65
C GLY A 120 -9.89 -26.42 3.84
N ASN A 121 -9.68 -26.89 2.60
CA ASN A 121 -8.71 -26.27 1.70
C ASN A 121 -9.16 -24.86 1.32
N SER A 122 -8.22 -23.95 1.16
CA SER A 122 -8.49 -22.60 0.68
C SER A 122 -7.51 -22.22 -0.42
N GLU A 123 -7.99 -21.44 -1.36
CA GLU A 123 -7.21 -20.90 -2.47
C GLU A 123 -7.41 -19.39 -2.52
N ALA A 124 -6.34 -18.63 -2.78
CA ALA A 124 -6.40 -17.18 -2.96
C ALA A 124 -5.69 -16.80 -4.25
N GLN A 125 -6.28 -15.90 -5.03
CA GLN A 125 -5.75 -15.40 -6.29
C GLN A 125 -6.04 -13.91 -6.43
N VAL A 126 -5.28 -13.21 -7.30
CA VAL A 126 -5.46 -11.79 -7.57
C VAL A 126 -5.78 -11.58 -9.04
N ALA A 127 -6.96 -11.04 -9.34
CA ALA A 127 -7.27 -10.52 -10.67
C ALA A 127 -6.81 -9.06 -10.78
N ARG A 128 -6.15 -8.73 -11.88
CA ARG A 128 -5.62 -7.39 -12.15
C ARG A 128 -6.33 -6.75 -13.35
N PRO A 129 -6.29 -5.42 -13.49
CA PRO A 129 -6.86 -4.75 -14.66
C PRO A 129 -6.38 -5.29 -16.01
N ARG A 130 -5.13 -5.77 -16.08
CA ARG A 130 -4.55 -6.38 -17.29
C ARG A 130 -4.93 -7.85 -17.49
N THR A 131 -5.29 -8.55 -16.41
CA THR A 131 -5.72 -9.95 -16.39
C THR A 131 -6.98 -10.05 -15.54
N PRO A 132 -8.15 -9.61 -16.07
CA PRO A 132 -9.36 -9.42 -15.29
C PRO A 132 -10.11 -10.74 -15.02
N SER A 133 -9.39 -11.84 -14.85
CA SER A 133 -9.96 -13.16 -14.51
C SER A 133 -8.97 -13.97 -13.70
N VAL A 134 -9.50 -14.90 -12.91
CA VAL A 134 -8.74 -15.91 -12.17
C VAL A 134 -9.21 -17.31 -12.60
N VAL A 135 -8.30 -18.28 -12.62
CA VAL A 135 -8.60 -19.69 -12.91
C VAL A 135 -8.39 -20.47 -11.61
N LEU A 136 -9.49 -21.04 -11.09
CA LEU A 136 -9.48 -21.82 -9.85
C LEU A 136 -8.98 -23.24 -10.09
N GLY A 137 -8.37 -23.85 -9.07
CA GLY A 137 -7.87 -25.21 -9.14
C GLY A 137 -6.61 -25.39 -10.00
N ALA A 138 -6.08 -24.34 -10.63
CA ALA A 138 -4.74 -24.37 -11.16
C ALA A 138 -3.79 -24.63 -10.00
N VAL A 139 -3.07 -25.77 -10.03
CA VAL A 139 -2.08 -26.13 -9.02
C VAL A 139 -1.04 -25.02 -8.98
N GLN A 140 -1.28 -24.04 -8.14
CA GLN A 140 -0.26 -23.05 -7.83
C GLN A 140 0.78 -23.78 -6.98
N HIS A 141 1.93 -24.04 -7.58
CA HIS A 141 3.08 -24.45 -6.82
C HIS A 141 3.29 -23.45 -5.68
N GLN A 142 3.35 -23.94 -4.44
CA GLN A 142 3.62 -23.12 -3.25
C GLN A 142 4.83 -22.17 -3.41
N GLY A 143 5.70 -22.40 -4.41
CA GLY A 143 6.81 -21.54 -4.78
C GLY A 143 6.42 -20.23 -5.50
N LEU A 144 5.24 -20.15 -6.14
CA LEU A 144 4.78 -18.93 -6.82
C LEU A 144 4.17 -17.90 -5.85
N GLU A 145 3.50 -18.39 -4.78
CA GLU A 145 2.94 -17.51 -3.74
C GLU A 145 4.04 -16.73 -2.98
N VAL A 146 5.16 -17.39 -2.73
CA VAL A 146 6.30 -16.82 -2.00
C VAL A 146 6.90 -15.63 -2.75
N SER A 147 7.08 -15.73 -4.07
CA SER A 147 7.59 -14.64 -4.90
C SER A 147 6.59 -13.49 -5.07
N ALA A 148 5.29 -13.79 -4.99
CA ALA A 148 4.24 -12.77 -5.07
C ALA A 148 4.27 -11.81 -3.88
N TYR A 149 4.48 -12.32 -2.64
CA TYR A 149 4.58 -11.47 -1.46
C TYR A 149 5.81 -10.55 -1.48
N PHE A 150 6.94 -11.03 -1.99
CA PHE A 150 8.10 -10.18 -2.23
C PHE A 150 7.76 -9.05 -3.20
N GLY A 151 7.14 -9.38 -4.35
CA GLY A 151 6.68 -8.40 -5.33
C GLY A 151 5.71 -7.38 -4.74
N LEU A 152 4.73 -7.83 -3.96
CA LEU A 152 3.78 -6.96 -3.25
C LEU A 152 4.48 -6.01 -2.28
N GLY A 153 5.52 -6.45 -1.57
CA GLY A 153 6.30 -5.60 -0.68
C GLY A 153 7.06 -4.51 -1.43
N VAL A 154 7.67 -4.84 -2.57
CA VAL A 154 8.34 -3.85 -3.44
C VAL A 154 7.31 -2.86 -3.99
N GLU A 155 6.19 -3.33 -4.49
CA GLU A 155 5.13 -2.51 -5.06
C GLU A 155 4.50 -1.60 -4.00
N HIS A 156 4.24 -2.09 -2.79
CA HIS A 156 3.74 -1.32 -1.67
C HIS A 156 4.57 -0.07 -1.38
N ILE A 157 5.89 -0.21 -1.37
CA ILE A 157 6.80 0.93 -1.15
C ILE A 157 6.83 1.86 -2.35
N LEU A 158 6.93 1.33 -3.57
CA LEU A 158 7.10 2.15 -4.76
C LEU A 158 5.80 2.88 -5.17
N SER A 159 4.64 2.34 -4.82
CA SER A 159 3.33 2.98 -5.00
C SER A 159 2.93 3.89 -3.84
N GLY A 160 3.43 3.61 -2.62
CA GLY A 160 3.15 4.40 -1.42
C GLY A 160 3.94 5.71 -1.39
N ILE A 161 3.34 6.81 -1.87
CA ILE A 161 3.99 8.12 -1.92
C ILE A 161 4.43 8.61 -0.54
N ASP A 162 3.67 8.31 0.51
CA ASP A 162 4.01 8.62 1.90
C ASP A 162 5.30 7.93 2.35
N HIS A 163 5.50 6.64 2.02
CA HIS A 163 6.74 5.92 2.27
C HIS A 163 7.92 6.55 1.51
N LEU A 164 7.71 6.89 0.22
CA LEU A 164 8.76 7.51 -0.58
C LEU A 164 9.16 8.89 -0.05
N LEU A 165 8.18 9.72 0.37
CA LEU A 165 8.46 11.03 1.00
C LEU A 165 9.13 10.87 2.35
N PHE A 166 8.75 9.88 3.15
CA PHE A 166 9.39 9.58 4.43
C PHE A 166 10.87 9.20 4.21
N VAL A 167 11.16 8.27 3.28
CA VAL A 167 12.53 7.85 2.94
C VAL A 167 13.32 9.03 2.35
N LEU A 168 12.70 9.86 1.51
CA LEU A 168 13.34 11.09 0.99
C LEU A 168 13.76 12.04 2.12
N CYS A 169 12.90 12.26 3.12
CA CYS A 169 13.24 13.07 4.29
C CYS A 169 14.42 12.45 5.06
N LEU A 170 14.46 11.14 5.26
CA LEU A 170 15.57 10.46 5.90
C LEU A 170 16.87 10.60 5.10
N MET A 171 16.82 10.51 3.77
CA MET A 171 18.00 10.72 2.90
C MET A 171 18.57 12.14 3.00
N LEU A 172 17.71 13.14 3.21
CA LEU A 172 18.13 14.53 3.39
C LEU A 172 18.66 14.79 4.81
N LEU A 173 18.19 14.00 5.79
CA LEU A 173 18.51 14.16 7.21
C LEU A 173 19.79 13.43 7.60
N VAL A 174 20.01 12.21 7.04
CA VAL A 174 21.11 11.32 7.42
C VAL A 174 22.28 11.44 6.43
N PRO A 175 23.43 12.01 6.83
CA PRO A 175 24.51 12.34 5.89
C PRO A 175 25.33 11.14 5.44
N SER A 176 25.28 10.00 6.16
CA SER A 176 26.09 8.82 5.84
C SER A 176 25.24 7.67 5.31
N VAL A 177 25.73 6.98 4.28
CA VAL A 177 25.05 5.81 3.68
C VAL A 177 24.85 4.72 4.73
N ALA A 178 25.85 4.41 5.55
CA ALA A 178 25.72 3.40 6.61
C ALA A 178 24.66 3.79 7.65
N GLY A 179 24.59 5.07 8.04
CA GLY A 179 23.55 5.59 8.91
C GLY A 179 22.17 5.50 8.28
N LEU A 180 22.05 5.79 6.98
CA LEU A 180 20.81 5.71 6.24
C LEU A 180 20.32 4.24 6.15
N LEU A 181 21.19 3.31 5.78
CA LEU A 181 20.86 1.88 5.75
C LEU A 181 20.38 1.39 7.12
N LYS A 182 21.13 1.69 8.19
CA LYS A 182 20.71 1.36 9.56
C LYS A 182 19.32 1.92 9.90
N THR A 183 19.03 3.13 9.44
CA THR A 183 17.76 3.81 9.72
C THR A 183 16.61 3.16 8.95
N ILE A 184 16.83 2.79 7.70
CA ILE A 184 15.87 2.08 6.85
C ILE A 184 15.56 0.70 7.45
N THR A 185 16.60 -0.09 7.77
CA THR A 185 16.39 -1.42 8.39
C THR A 185 15.67 -1.31 9.74
N ALA A 186 15.98 -0.29 10.56
CA ALA A 186 15.24 -0.06 11.82
C ALA A 186 13.76 0.23 11.59
N PHE A 187 13.42 1.01 10.55
CA PHE A 187 12.04 1.25 10.15
C PHE A 187 11.36 -0.06 9.70
N THR A 188 11.98 -0.83 8.80
CA THR A 188 11.41 -2.08 8.26
C THR A 188 11.20 -3.12 9.36
N LEU A 189 12.13 -3.26 10.31
CA LEU A 189 11.97 -4.16 11.45
C LEU A 189 10.78 -3.78 12.32
N ALA A 190 10.63 -2.50 12.64
CA ALA A 190 9.51 -1.99 13.41
C ALA A 190 8.17 -2.17 12.68
N HIS A 191 8.14 -1.84 11.38
CA HIS A 191 7.01 -2.04 10.49
C HIS A 191 6.59 -3.52 10.47
N SER A 192 7.55 -4.43 10.34
CA SER A 192 7.31 -5.89 10.34
C SER A 192 6.62 -6.37 11.61
N VAL A 193 7.01 -5.84 12.77
CA VAL A 193 6.40 -6.22 14.07
C VAL A 193 4.93 -5.84 14.11
N THR A 194 4.58 -4.60 13.79
CA THR A 194 3.19 -4.14 13.86
C THR A 194 2.32 -4.70 12.75
N LEU A 195 2.89 -4.89 11.55
CA LEU A 195 2.23 -5.60 10.47
C LEU A 195 1.90 -7.05 10.88
N ALA A 196 2.84 -7.76 11.52
CA ALA A 196 2.61 -9.12 11.99
C ALA A 196 1.54 -9.18 13.09
N LEU A 197 1.58 -8.25 14.06
CA LEU A 197 0.58 -8.19 15.13
C LEU A 197 -0.83 -7.96 14.59
N SER A 198 -0.95 -7.18 13.54
CA SER A 198 -2.23 -6.90 12.91
C SER A 198 -2.67 -8.01 11.95
N ALA A 199 -1.76 -8.59 11.15
CA ALA A 199 -2.08 -9.70 10.26
C ALA A 199 -2.47 -10.98 11.02
N LEU A 200 -1.97 -11.16 12.25
CA LEU A 200 -2.35 -12.23 13.16
C LEU A 200 -3.61 -11.91 13.98
N GLU A 201 -4.27 -10.79 13.68
CA GLU A 201 -5.47 -10.32 14.38
C GLU A 201 -5.30 -10.11 15.90
N ILE A 202 -4.04 -9.95 16.39
CA ILE A 202 -3.73 -9.69 17.80
C ILE A 202 -4.09 -8.25 18.17
N ILE A 203 -3.87 -7.30 17.25
CA ILE A 203 -4.15 -5.88 17.47
C ILE A 203 -4.93 -5.34 16.26
N HIS A 204 -6.10 -4.78 16.52
CA HIS A 204 -6.91 -4.08 15.51
C HIS A 204 -6.87 -2.58 15.79
N VAL A 205 -6.39 -1.83 14.81
CA VAL A 205 -6.34 -0.36 14.87
C VAL A 205 -7.19 0.19 13.72
N PRO A 206 -8.11 1.13 13.99
CA PRO A 206 -8.86 1.81 12.93
C PRO A 206 -7.93 2.52 11.95
N GLN A 207 -8.20 2.44 10.65
CA GLN A 207 -7.35 3.01 9.61
C GLN A 207 -7.21 4.54 9.68
N PRO A 208 -8.28 5.36 9.88
CA PRO A 208 -8.15 6.81 9.82
C PRO A 208 -7.13 7.40 10.81
N PRO A 209 -7.05 6.99 12.10
CA PRO A 209 -6.00 7.44 13.00
C PRO A 209 -4.59 7.04 12.54
N VAL A 210 -4.43 5.84 11.98
CA VAL A 210 -3.14 5.35 11.48
C VAL A 210 -2.66 6.21 10.32
N GLU A 211 -3.50 6.43 9.33
CA GLU A 211 -3.18 7.26 8.18
C GLU A 211 -2.84 8.71 8.56
N ALA A 212 -3.58 9.28 9.52
CA ALA A 212 -3.27 10.60 10.06
C ALA A 212 -1.88 10.64 10.72
N THR A 213 -1.52 9.60 11.50
CA THR A 213 -0.20 9.53 12.14
C THR A 213 0.94 9.28 11.14
N ILE A 214 0.69 8.55 10.05
CA ILE A 214 1.63 8.39 8.93
C ILE A 214 1.93 9.76 8.33
N ALA A 215 0.91 10.55 7.97
CA ALA A 215 1.10 11.89 7.44
C ALA A 215 1.83 12.82 8.42
N LEU A 216 1.49 12.72 9.72
CA LEU A 216 2.17 13.49 10.78
C LEU A 216 3.66 13.12 10.91
N SER A 217 4.05 11.86 10.69
CA SER A 217 5.44 11.42 10.73
C SER A 217 6.31 12.10 9.66
N ILE A 218 5.75 12.25 8.45
CA ILE A 218 6.41 12.93 7.33
C ILE A 218 6.52 14.43 7.63
N LEU A 219 5.44 15.02 8.13
CA LEU A 219 5.42 16.43 8.55
C LEU A 219 6.45 16.71 9.64
N PHE A 220 6.60 15.80 10.61
CA PHE A 220 7.62 15.89 11.66
C PHE A 220 9.03 15.92 11.07
N LEU A 221 9.36 15.02 10.15
CA LEU A 221 10.69 14.99 9.51
C LEU A 221 10.92 16.24 8.64
N ALA A 222 9.92 16.70 7.90
CA ALA A 222 10.02 17.94 7.13
C ALA A 222 10.28 19.15 8.04
N ARG A 223 9.61 19.22 9.20
CA ARG A 223 9.88 20.24 10.23
C ARG A 223 11.31 20.16 10.77
N GLU A 224 11.80 18.96 11.08
CA GLU A 224 13.19 18.79 11.56
C GLU A 224 14.20 19.27 10.51
N LEU A 225 13.96 18.99 9.22
CA LEU A 225 14.78 19.48 8.11
C LEU A 225 14.71 21.00 7.92
N ALA A 226 13.58 21.64 8.25
CA ALA A 226 13.36 23.08 8.10
C ALA A 226 13.99 23.91 9.25
N ARG A 227 14.37 23.28 10.38
CA ARG A 227 14.93 23.99 11.55
C ARG A 227 16.29 24.55 11.24
N LYS A 228 16.54 25.79 11.72
CA LYS A 228 17.86 26.43 11.60
C LYS A 228 18.92 25.73 12.46
N ASP A 229 18.52 25.20 13.63
CA ASP A 229 19.36 24.47 14.58
C ASP A 229 19.16 22.95 14.41
N ALA A 230 19.20 22.48 13.16
CA ALA A 230 18.95 21.07 12.83
C ALA A 230 19.90 20.10 13.59
N ALA A 231 21.13 20.53 13.93
CA ALA A 231 22.09 19.68 14.64
C ALA A 231 21.59 19.18 16.01
N ASP A 232 20.65 19.88 16.63
CA ASP A 232 20.09 19.53 17.94
C ASP A 232 18.79 18.73 17.88
N GLY A 233 18.28 18.47 16.68
CA GLY A 233 17.06 17.70 16.46
C GLY A 233 17.20 16.22 16.85
N VAL A 234 16.17 15.64 17.48
CA VAL A 234 16.15 14.21 17.85
C VAL A 234 16.32 13.33 16.63
N ALA A 235 15.71 13.71 15.50
CA ALA A 235 15.78 12.97 14.24
C ALA A 235 17.21 13.00 13.63
N VAL A 236 18.02 14.04 13.91
CA VAL A 236 19.42 14.12 13.48
C VAL A 236 20.34 13.32 14.40
N ARG A 237 20.11 13.41 15.72
CA ARG A 237 20.95 12.71 16.71
C ARG A 237 20.74 11.21 16.74
N ARG A 238 19.50 10.74 16.57
CA ARG A 238 19.11 9.33 16.63
C ARG A 238 18.11 8.97 15.52
N PRO A 239 18.49 9.10 14.25
CA PRO A 239 17.55 8.91 13.12
C PRO A 239 16.93 7.50 13.10
N TRP A 240 17.72 6.47 13.44
CA TRP A 240 17.25 5.09 13.53
C TRP A 240 16.14 4.89 14.59
N ALA A 241 16.23 5.59 15.73
CA ALA A 241 15.22 5.48 16.77
C ALA A 241 13.91 6.16 16.37
N VAL A 242 14.00 7.31 15.72
CA VAL A 242 12.83 8.01 15.16
C VAL A 242 12.19 7.17 14.06
N ALA A 243 12.98 6.60 13.15
CA ALA A 243 12.50 5.72 12.10
C ALA A 243 11.85 4.44 12.66
N PHE A 244 12.41 3.86 13.73
CA PHE A 244 11.81 2.72 14.42
C PHE A 244 10.43 3.04 14.97
N VAL A 245 10.28 4.16 15.71
CA VAL A 245 8.97 4.57 16.25
C VAL A 245 7.95 4.80 15.14
N PHE A 246 8.34 5.47 14.06
CA PHE A 246 7.43 5.68 12.94
C PHE A 246 7.17 4.40 12.14
N GLY A 247 8.12 3.49 12.04
CA GLY A 247 7.92 2.17 11.46
C GLY A 247 6.82 1.37 12.16
N LEU A 248 6.76 1.43 13.52
CA LEU A 248 5.67 0.83 14.29
C LEU A 248 4.29 1.40 13.89
N LEU A 249 4.20 2.69 13.62
CA LEU A 249 2.94 3.32 13.20
C LEU A 249 2.57 2.93 11.76
N HIS A 250 3.54 2.95 10.85
CA HIS A 250 3.33 2.62 9.43
C HIS A 250 2.89 1.16 9.21
N GLY A 251 3.37 0.21 10.03
CA GLY A 251 3.01 -1.20 9.89
C GLY A 251 1.53 -1.49 10.12
N PHE A 252 0.83 -0.66 10.89
CA PHE A 252 -0.63 -0.76 11.03
C PHE A 252 -1.39 -0.27 9.80
N GLY A 253 -0.78 0.56 8.95
CA GLY A 253 -1.44 1.13 7.77
C GLY A 253 -1.79 0.10 6.69
N PHE A 254 -0.98 -0.94 6.53
CA PHE A 254 -1.19 -1.97 5.51
C PHE A 254 -1.87 -3.24 6.04
N ALA A 255 -2.11 -3.30 7.33
CA ALA A 255 -2.64 -4.48 8.00
C ALA A 255 -4.04 -4.88 7.51
N GLY A 256 -4.90 -3.91 7.23
CA GLY A 256 -6.23 -4.15 6.67
C GLY A 256 -6.18 -4.85 5.31
N ALA A 257 -5.34 -4.37 4.40
CA ALA A 257 -5.16 -4.97 3.10
C ALA A 257 -4.62 -6.41 3.18
N LEU A 258 -3.69 -6.68 4.09
CA LEU A 258 -3.11 -8.00 4.25
C LEU A 258 -4.07 -8.99 4.93
N ALA A 259 -4.90 -8.54 5.90
CA ALA A 259 -5.94 -9.35 6.52
C ALA A 259 -7.03 -9.76 5.50
N GLU A 260 -7.35 -8.86 4.55
CA GLU A 260 -8.28 -9.14 3.45
C GLU A 260 -7.74 -10.18 2.46
N ILE A 261 -6.42 -10.30 2.30
CA ILE A 261 -5.76 -11.33 1.47
C ILE A 261 -5.99 -12.73 2.03
N GLY A 262 -6.31 -12.85 3.32
CA GLY A 262 -6.68 -14.13 3.92
C GLY A 262 -5.60 -15.19 3.80
N LEU A 263 -4.43 -14.92 4.37
CA LEU A 263 -3.29 -15.83 4.39
C LEU A 263 -3.65 -17.16 5.06
N PRO A 264 -3.30 -18.31 4.50
CA PRO A 264 -3.31 -19.57 5.22
C PRO A 264 -2.48 -19.43 6.50
N LYS A 265 -3.02 -19.86 7.64
CA LYS A 265 -2.33 -19.70 8.96
C LYS A 265 -0.91 -20.25 8.95
N GLU A 266 -0.67 -21.33 8.19
CA GLU A 266 0.63 -21.99 8.06
C GLU A 266 1.63 -21.16 7.23
N ALA A 267 1.15 -20.31 6.31
CA ALA A 267 1.98 -19.52 5.39
C ALA A 267 2.18 -18.06 5.84
N ILE A 268 1.46 -17.59 6.89
CA ILE A 268 1.52 -16.19 7.34
C ILE A 268 2.95 -15.74 7.62
N SER A 269 3.73 -16.55 8.34
CA SER A 269 5.10 -16.16 8.75
C SER A 269 6.04 -15.99 7.56
N SER A 270 5.99 -16.90 6.58
CA SER A 270 6.81 -16.81 5.37
C SER A 270 6.37 -15.68 4.44
N ALA A 271 5.07 -15.47 4.28
CA ALA A 271 4.50 -14.39 3.50
C ALA A 271 4.90 -13.02 4.07
N LEU A 272 4.75 -12.83 5.39
CA LEU A 272 5.17 -11.61 6.07
C LEU A 272 6.67 -11.34 5.96
N LEU A 273 7.51 -12.38 6.10
CA LEU A 273 8.95 -12.26 5.95
C LEU A 273 9.30 -11.76 4.55
N LEU A 274 8.75 -12.40 3.51
CA LEU A 274 9.04 -12.05 2.12
C LEU A 274 8.48 -10.69 1.72
N PHE A 275 7.29 -10.36 2.20
CA PHE A 275 6.74 -9.02 2.03
C PHE A 275 7.70 -7.96 2.62
N ASN A 276 8.19 -8.14 3.85
CA ASN A 276 9.09 -7.19 4.49
C ASN A 276 10.47 -7.14 3.82
N VAL A 277 10.99 -8.26 3.29
CA VAL A 277 12.18 -8.25 2.44
C VAL A 277 11.93 -7.45 1.16
N GLY A 278 10.74 -7.58 0.57
CA GLY A 278 10.28 -6.76 -0.56
C GLY A 278 10.23 -5.27 -0.22
N VAL A 279 9.64 -4.92 0.93
CA VAL A 279 9.58 -3.54 1.46
C VAL A 279 10.99 -2.95 1.57
N GLU A 280 11.93 -3.63 2.22
CA GLU A 280 13.30 -3.16 2.36
C GLU A 280 14.00 -3.03 0.99
N THR A 281 13.79 -4.00 0.10
CA THR A 281 14.33 -3.95 -1.26
C THR A 281 13.79 -2.74 -2.02
N GLY A 282 12.48 -2.47 -1.98
CA GLY A 282 11.86 -1.29 -2.61
C GLY A 282 12.43 0.02 -2.09
N GLN A 283 12.63 0.14 -0.77
CA GLN A 283 13.27 1.32 -0.17
C GLN A 283 14.71 1.49 -0.64
N LEU A 284 15.49 0.41 -0.69
CA LEU A 284 16.88 0.44 -1.17
C LEU A 284 16.96 0.78 -2.66
N MET A 285 16.04 0.30 -3.48
CA MET A 285 15.93 0.66 -4.91
C MET A 285 15.66 2.16 -5.06
N PHE A 286 14.72 2.71 -4.30
CA PHE A 286 14.43 4.14 -4.30
C PHE A 286 15.64 4.96 -3.86
N VAL A 287 16.32 4.55 -2.79
CA VAL A 287 17.57 5.19 -2.33
C VAL A 287 18.65 5.14 -3.41
N ALA A 288 18.87 3.98 -4.02
CA ALA A 288 19.89 3.82 -5.07
C ALA A 288 19.62 4.72 -6.29
N LEU A 289 18.33 4.96 -6.62
CA LEU A 289 17.93 5.84 -7.71
C LEU A 289 18.07 7.33 -7.34
N VAL A 290 17.60 7.73 -6.16
CA VAL A 290 17.43 9.15 -5.79
C VAL A 290 18.67 9.72 -5.09
N TYR A 291 19.41 8.92 -4.31
CA TYR A 291 20.57 9.39 -3.56
C TYR A 291 21.68 10.00 -4.43
N PRO A 292 22.05 9.42 -5.59
CA PRO A 292 23.01 10.06 -6.50
C PRO A 292 22.52 11.43 -7.00
N ILE A 293 21.21 11.59 -7.24
CA ILE A 293 20.61 12.86 -7.66
C ILE A 293 20.74 13.90 -6.56
N VAL A 294 20.47 13.51 -5.31
CA VAL A 294 20.61 14.38 -4.13
C VAL A 294 22.08 14.82 -3.96
N LEU A 295 23.04 13.89 -4.07
CA LEU A 295 24.47 14.21 -3.98
C LEU A 295 24.91 15.16 -5.09
N LEU A 296 24.46 14.94 -6.33
CA LEU A 296 24.77 15.79 -7.47
C LEU A 296 24.18 17.21 -7.26
N ALA A 297 22.94 17.29 -6.79
CA ALA A 297 22.29 18.54 -6.46
C ALA A 297 23.04 19.31 -5.36
N GLN A 298 23.49 18.60 -4.32
CA GLN A 298 24.30 19.18 -3.26
C GLN A 298 25.67 19.69 -3.76
N ARG A 299 26.32 18.95 -4.67
CA ARG A 299 27.60 19.36 -5.28
C ARG A 299 27.48 20.62 -6.15
N TRP A 300 26.36 20.80 -6.82
CA TRP A 300 26.11 21.96 -7.68
C TRP A 300 25.47 23.14 -6.95
N ARG A 301 25.18 22.99 -5.68
CA ARG A 301 24.49 23.97 -4.82
C ARG A 301 25.19 25.33 -4.71
N SER A 302 26.54 25.39 -4.87
CA SER A 302 27.31 26.63 -4.74
C SER A 302 26.92 27.74 -5.70
N GLY A 303 26.16 27.42 -6.77
CA GLY A 303 25.64 28.40 -7.73
C GLY A 303 24.12 28.63 -7.69
N TRP A 304 23.43 28.04 -6.71
CA TRP A 304 21.97 28.16 -6.62
C TRP A 304 21.54 29.28 -5.68
N PRO A 305 20.44 29.98 -5.98
CA PRO A 305 19.87 30.94 -5.04
C PRO A 305 19.48 30.27 -3.72
N ARG A 306 19.70 30.94 -2.59
CA ARG A 306 19.45 30.39 -1.24
C ARG A 306 18.03 29.91 -1.02
N TRP A 307 17.04 30.48 -1.73
CA TRP A 307 15.63 30.08 -1.62
C TRP A 307 15.31 28.71 -2.26
N THR A 308 16.16 28.17 -3.14
CA THR A 308 15.90 26.86 -3.77
C THR A 308 16.13 25.68 -2.83
N VAL A 309 16.91 25.86 -1.79
CA VAL A 309 17.25 24.81 -0.82
C VAL A 309 16.06 24.39 0.04
N PRO A 310 15.26 25.32 0.59
CA PRO A 310 14.11 24.98 1.42
C PRO A 310 12.90 24.50 0.61
N VAL A 311 12.83 24.75 -0.71
CA VAL A 311 11.65 24.39 -1.52
C VAL A 311 11.24 22.92 -1.39
N PRO A 312 12.10 21.91 -1.56
CA PRO A 312 11.69 20.50 -1.41
C PRO A 312 11.15 20.21 0.00
N VAL A 313 11.77 20.74 1.03
CA VAL A 313 11.39 20.52 2.43
C VAL A 313 10.02 21.13 2.74
N TYR A 314 9.78 22.36 2.30
CA TYR A 314 8.48 23.01 2.48
C TYR A 314 7.39 22.37 1.61
N SER A 315 7.72 21.88 0.42
CA SER A 315 6.75 21.14 -0.43
C SER A 315 6.31 19.84 0.24
N VAL A 316 7.24 19.05 0.76
CA VAL A 316 6.92 17.83 1.51
C VAL A 316 6.10 18.18 2.76
N GLY A 317 6.50 19.23 3.51
CA GLY A 317 5.77 19.68 4.69
C GLY A 317 4.34 20.15 4.38
N ALA A 318 4.14 20.86 3.27
CA ALA A 318 2.79 21.32 2.85
C ALA A 318 1.89 20.14 2.45
N VAL A 319 2.43 19.19 1.66
CA VAL A 319 1.68 17.99 1.23
C VAL A 319 1.31 17.12 2.42
N SER A 320 2.26 16.81 3.29
CA SER A 320 2.01 15.98 4.48
C SER A 320 1.10 16.68 5.50
N GLY A 321 1.19 18.01 5.65
CA GLY A 321 0.27 18.80 6.46
C GLY A 321 -1.16 18.76 5.92
N PHE A 322 -1.34 18.90 4.60
CA PHE A 322 -2.63 18.73 3.95
C PHE A 322 -3.22 17.34 4.16
N TRP A 323 -2.44 16.28 3.95
CA TRP A 323 -2.88 14.90 4.20
C TRP A 323 -3.26 14.66 5.66
N PHE A 324 -2.49 15.21 6.61
CA PHE A 324 -2.82 15.11 8.02
C PHE A 324 -4.19 15.72 8.32
N LEU A 325 -4.46 16.94 7.82
CA LEU A 325 -5.75 17.62 8.02
C LEU A 325 -6.90 16.85 7.36
N GLN A 326 -6.69 16.31 6.18
CA GLN A 326 -7.67 15.51 5.46
C GLN A 326 -8.01 14.19 6.20
N ARG A 327 -7.00 13.51 6.76
CA ARG A 327 -7.16 12.21 7.41
C ARG A 327 -7.60 12.31 8.88
N ILE A 328 -7.37 13.45 9.52
CA ILE A 328 -7.84 13.67 10.90
C ILE A 328 -9.34 14.04 10.96
N GLY A 329 -9.93 14.58 9.91
CA GLY A 329 -11.34 14.92 9.84
C GLY A 329 -12.26 13.74 10.20
N PRO A 330 -12.17 12.58 9.53
CA PRO A 330 -12.94 11.38 9.89
C PRO A 330 -12.71 10.89 11.31
N VAL A 331 -11.53 11.10 11.91
CA VAL A 331 -11.24 10.74 13.32
C VAL A 331 -12.01 11.63 14.28
N LEU A 332 -12.19 12.91 13.93
CA LEU A 332 -12.91 13.91 14.73
C LEU A 332 -14.42 13.92 14.44
N GLY A 333 -14.89 13.15 13.45
CA GLY A 333 -16.31 13.11 13.06
C GLY A 333 -16.77 14.35 12.27
N VAL A 334 -15.84 15.06 11.62
CA VAL A 334 -16.08 16.24 10.78
C VAL A 334 -15.65 15.98 9.35
#